data_5773e03a64c87aa22ff1a47f3b4e8a8a
#
_entry.id   5773e03a64c87aa22ff1a47f3b4e8a8a
#
_cell.length_a   1.000
_cell.length_b   1.000
_cell.length_c   1.000
_cell.angle_alpha   90.00
_cell.angle_beta   90.00
_cell.angle_gamma   90.00
#
_symmetry.space_group_name_H-M   'P 1'
#
loop_
_entity.id
_entity.type
_entity.pdbx_description
1 polymer ?
#
loop_
_entity_poly.entity_id
_entity_poly.type
_entity_poly.pdbx_seq_one_letter_code
_entity_poly.pdbx_strand_id
1 'polypeptide(L)'
;ALDAAPLGFVHGPEDLVVDAHGRPRRIDHAFSWAYPLSAHGMMHTVIRNAWAGDPYRIDTLMLFMANMSWNSAMNTTQTMQWLTDRDENGDYRIAHIIYSDAYASEMVAYADLVLPDTTYLERFDAISLLDRPISDADAAADAIRHPVFDPATQRDADGRERDVRGFQSVLIELGARLGLPGLVNGDGSPAYRNYA
;
A
#
# COMPACT_ATOMS: atom_id res chain seq x y z
N ALA A 1 -0.03 3.28 29.11
CA ALA A 1 0.66 4.17 28.17
C ALA A 1 0.28 3.89 26.71
N LEU A 2 -0.34 2.76 26.41
CA LEU A 2 -0.90 2.47 25.08
C LEU A 2 -2.35 2.95 24.93
N ASP A 3 -2.92 3.51 26.00
CA ASP A 3 -4.33 3.91 26.05
C ASP A 3 -4.63 5.24 25.33
N ALA A 4 -3.61 5.94 24.94
CA ALA A 4 -3.77 7.16 24.15
C ALA A 4 -3.07 6.94 22.82
N ALA A 5 -3.64 6.14 21.94
CA ALA A 5 -3.06 5.94 20.64
C ALA A 5 -2.98 7.27 19.86
N PRO A 6 -1.91 8.03 20.00
CA PRO A 6 -1.84 9.34 19.38
C PRO A 6 -1.78 9.29 17.86
N LEU A 7 -1.72 8.09 17.28
CA LEU A 7 -1.47 7.90 15.86
C LEU A 7 -2.41 6.88 15.21
N GLY A 8 -3.59 6.70 15.78
CA GLY A 8 -4.62 5.82 15.20
C GLY A 8 -4.32 4.34 15.31
N PHE A 9 -3.48 3.94 16.28
CA PHE A 9 -3.24 2.53 16.54
C PHE A 9 -4.47 1.84 17.12
N VAL A 10 -4.64 0.63 16.68
CA VAL A 10 -5.49 -0.34 17.34
C VAL A 10 -4.80 -0.79 18.61
N HIS A 11 -5.44 -0.62 19.76
CA HIS A 11 -4.80 -0.90 21.05
C HIS A 11 -5.59 -1.83 21.97
N GLY A 12 -6.69 -2.35 21.52
CA GLY A 12 -7.49 -3.30 22.30
C GLY A 12 -8.33 -4.22 21.44
N PRO A 13 -8.99 -5.20 22.04
CA PRO A 13 -9.87 -6.14 21.36
C PRO A 13 -11.00 -5.46 20.60
N GLU A 14 -11.55 -4.40 21.12
CA GLU A 14 -12.59 -3.57 20.53
C GLU A 14 -12.13 -2.83 19.27
N ASP A 15 -10.83 -2.58 19.17
CA ASP A 15 -10.22 -1.89 18.05
C ASP A 15 -9.76 -2.85 16.95
N LEU A 16 -9.88 -4.16 17.17
CA LEU A 16 -9.49 -5.14 16.16
C LEU A 16 -10.31 -4.99 14.89
N VAL A 17 -9.64 -5.10 13.76
CA VAL A 17 -10.27 -4.97 12.45
C VAL A 17 -11.03 -6.25 12.11
N VAL A 18 -12.26 -6.34 12.61
CA VAL A 18 -13.17 -7.46 12.39
C VAL A 18 -14.55 -6.95 11.97
N ASP A 19 -15.34 -7.81 11.35
CA ASP A 19 -16.76 -7.55 11.07
C ASP A 19 -17.64 -7.85 12.29
N ALA A 20 -18.95 -7.65 12.15
CA ALA A 20 -19.94 -7.93 13.21
C ALA A 20 -19.99 -9.41 13.63
N HIS A 21 -19.40 -10.30 12.85
CA HIS A 21 -19.31 -11.75 13.14
C HIS A 21 -17.93 -12.16 13.66
N GLY A 22 -17.06 -11.20 13.98
CA GLY A 22 -15.71 -11.46 14.49
C GLY A 22 -14.72 -11.94 13.42
N ARG A 23 -15.02 -11.79 12.13
CA ARG A 23 -14.11 -12.19 11.05
C ARG A 23 -13.14 -11.05 10.73
N PRO A 24 -11.86 -11.37 10.45
CA PRO A 24 -10.88 -10.36 10.05
C PRO A 24 -11.36 -9.52 8.86
N ARG A 25 -11.18 -8.22 8.94
CA ARG A 25 -11.50 -7.27 7.84
C ARG A 25 -10.30 -6.91 7.00
N ARG A 26 -9.08 -7.13 7.49
CA ARG A 26 -7.86 -6.88 6.76
C ARG A 26 -7.41 -8.15 6.04
N ILE A 27 -6.95 -7.98 4.81
CA ILE A 27 -6.47 -9.09 3.99
C ILE A 27 -5.19 -9.74 4.53
N ASP A 28 -4.39 -8.99 5.28
CA ASP A 28 -3.18 -9.48 5.96
C ASP A 28 -3.46 -10.05 7.35
N HIS A 29 -4.73 -10.12 7.77
CA HIS A 29 -5.18 -10.58 9.08
C HIS A 29 -4.54 -9.85 10.28
N ALA A 30 -4.00 -8.65 10.08
CA ALA A 30 -3.47 -7.84 11.17
C ALA A 30 -4.55 -7.57 12.21
N PHE A 31 -4.12 -7.47 13.47
CA PHE A 31 -5.00 -7.18 14.62
C PHE A 31 -6.19 -8.13 14.71
N SER A 32 -5.98 -9.40 14.39
CA SER A 32 -7.02 -10.43 14.44
C SER A 32 -6.79 -11.39 15.61
N TRP A 33 -7.83 -11.73 16.33
CA TRP A 33 -7.78 -12.77 17.37
C TRP A 33 -7.45 -14.16 16.82
N ALA A 34 -7.73 -14.42 15.56
CA ALA A 34 -7.36 -15.68 14.91
C ALA A 34 -5.83 -15.83 14.77
N TYR A 35 -5.11 -14.71 14.73
CA TYR A 35 -3.66 -14.67 14.56
C TYR A 35 -2.99 -13.69 15.54
N PRO A 36 -3.13 -13.90 16.85
CA PRO A 36 -2.75 -12.89 17.85
C PRO A 36 -1.24 -12.60 17.90
N LEU A 37 -0.40 -13.51 17.40
CA LEU A 37 1.05 -13.29 17.33
C LEU A 37 1.48 -12.51 16.09
N SER A 38 0.56 -12.23 15.18
CA SER A 38 0.80 -11.49 13.93
C SER A 38 0.18 -10.10 14.01
N ALA A 39 0.51 -9.34 15.05
CA ALA A 39 -0.11 -8.04 15.32
C ALA A 39 0.02 -7.06 14.14
N HIS A 40 1.14 -7.09 13.42
CA HIS A 40 1.38 -6.25 12.24
C HIS A 40 0.89 -6.87 10.92
N GLY A 41 0.25 -8.04 10.98
CA GLY A 41 -0.25 -8.76 9.82
C GLY A 41 0.70 -9.81 9.28
N MET A 42 0.16 -10.60 8.35
CA MET A 42 0.89 -11.67 7.66
C MET A 42 1.05 -11.28 6.19
N MET A 43 1.95 -10.36 5.91
CA MET A 43 2.16 -9.81 4.57
C MET A 43 2.42 -10.90 3.51
N HIS A 44 3.14 -11.94 3.87
CA HIS A 44 3.44 -13.08 2.98
C HIS A 44 2.20 -13.88 2.54
N THR A 45 1.04 -13.68 3.17
CA THR A 45 -0.22 -14.34 2.79
C THR A 45 -1.14 -13.47 1.95
N VAL A 46 -0.80 -12.21 1.71
CA VAL A 46 -1.70 -11.24 1.06
C VAL A 46 -2.15 -11.72 -0.33
N ILE A 47 -1.24 -12.18 -1.16
CA ILE A 47 -1.59 -12.66 -2.51
C ILE A 47 -2.48 -13.91 -2.42
N ARG A 48 -2.14 -14.87 -1.56
CA ARG A 48 -2.95 -16.07 -1.32
C ARG A 48 -4.37 -15.69 -0.86
N ASN A 49 -4.46 -14.74 0.05
CA ASN A 49 -5.74 -14.32 0.62
C ASN A 49 -6.58 -13.56 -0.43
N ALA A 50 -5.96 -12.71 -1.23
CA ALA A 50 -6.61 -12.06 -2.36
C ALA A 50 -7.18 -13.07 -3.36
N TRP A 51 -6.38 -14.06 -3.74
CA TRP A 51 -6.79 -15.15 -4.63
C TRP A 51 -7.92 -15.99 -4.04
N ALA A 52 -7.88 -16.31 -2.75
CA ALA A 52 -8.87 -17.13 -2.06
C ALA A 52 -10.17 -16.37 -1.72
N GLY A 53 -10.16 -15.04 -1.78
CA GLY A 53 -11.26 -14.21 -1.29
C GLY A 53 -11.36 -14.21 0.24
N ASP A 54 -10.24 -14.31 0.95
CA ASP A 54 -10.15 -14.38 2.39
C ASP A 54 -9.58 -13.07 2.97
N PRO A 55 -10.26 -12.37 3.84
CA PRO A 55 -11.59 -12.62 4.43
C PRO A 55 -12.78 -12.22 3.53
N TYR A 56 -12.52 -11.64 2.39
CA TYR A 56 -13.50 -11.23 1.39
C TYR A 56 -12.85 -11.16 0.00
N ARG A 57 -13.68 -11.22 -1.04
CA ARG A 57 -13.20 -11.00 -2.42
C ARG A 57 -12.79 -9.54 -2.57
N ILE A 58 -11.62 -9.31 -3.13
CA ILE A 58 -11.16 -7.99 -3.55
C ILE A 58 -11.34 -7.84 -5.06
N ASP A 59 -11.60 -6.62 -5.50
CA ASP A 59 -11.64 -6.26 -6.92
C ASP A 59 -10.27 -5.81 -7.40
N THR A 60 -9.63 -4.92 -6.67
CA THR A 60 -8.37 -4.32 -7.05
C THR A 60 -7.32 -4.52 -5.97
N LEU A 61 -6.20 -5.11 -6.35
CA LEU A 61 -4.99 -5.21 -5.55
C LEU A 61 -4.00 -4.12 -5.96
N MET A 62 -3.73 -3.18 -5.08
CA MET A 62 -2.73 -2.16 -5.30
C MET A 62 -1.49 -2.45 -4.48
N LEU A 63 -0.36 -2.60 -5.13
CA LEU A 63 0.93 -2.89 -4.51
C LEU A 63 1.89 -1.71 -4.73
N PHE A 64 2.56 -1.31 -3.66
CA PHE A 64 3.57 -0.26 -3.68
C PHE A 64 4.91 -0.83 -3.25
N MET A 65 5.89 -0.79 -4.14
CA MET A 65 7.26 -1.28 -3.92
C MET A 65 7.32 -2.69 -3.30
N ALA A 66 6.34 -3.50 -3.62
CA ALA A 66 6.15 -4.84 -3.06
C ALA A 66 6.20 -5.88 -4.18
N ASN A 67 7.40 -6.32 -4.55
CA ASN A 67 7.61 -7.35 -5.58
C ASN A 67 7.21 -8.73 -5.07
N MET A 68 5.92 -8.91 -4.79
CA MET A 68 5.40 -10.11 -4.13
C MET A 68 5.36 -11.34 -5.04
N SER A 69 5.51 -11.18 -6.34
CA SER A 69 5.69 -12.31 -7.26
C SER A 69 7.04 -13.02 -7.05
N TRP A 70 8.02 -12.32 -6.46
CA TRP A 70 9.37 -12.83 -6.28
C TRP A 70 9.80 -12.94 -4.82
N ASN A 71 9.45 -11.98 -3.98
CA ASN A 71 9.84 -11.96 -2.57
C ASN A 71 8.64 -11.70 -1.65
N SER A 72 8.86 -11.77 -0.35
CA SER A 72 7.86 -11.52 0.71
C SER A 72 6.61 -12.40 0.69
N ALA A 73 6.53 -13.37 -0.21
CA ALA A 73 5.40 -14.31 -0.34
C ALA A 73 5.76 -15.74 0.07
N MET A 74 7.02 -16.03 0.39
CA MET A 74 7.56 -17.31 0.86
C MET A 74 7.43 -18.50 -0.11
N ASN A 75 6.45 -18.49 -1.02
CA ASN A 75 6.26 -19.52 -2.04
C ASN A 75 6.04 -18.84 -3.40
N THR A 76 7.14 -18.45 -4.04
CA THR A 76 7.10 -17.65 -5.27
C THR A 76 6.41 -18.36 -6.42
N THR A 77 6.66 -19.65 -6.61
CA THR A 77 6.03 -20.42 -7.69
C THR A 77 4.51 -20.40 -7.59
N GLN A 78 3.99 -20.65 -6.39
CA GLN A 78 2.54 -20.65 -6.19
C GLN A 78 1.95 -19.24 -6.21
N THR A 79 2.67 -18.25 -5.73
CA THR A 79 2.25 -16.85 -5.80
C THR A 79 2.08 -16.39 -7.24
N MET A 80 3.01 -16.72 -8.13
CA MET A 80 2.89 -16.44 -9.56
C MET A 80 1.66 -17.11 -10.19
N GLN A 81 1.31 -18.32 -9.75
CA GLN A 81 0.09 -19.00 -10.19
C GLN A 81 -1.15 -18.25 -9.71
N TRP A 82 -1.23 -17.87 -8.43
CA TRP A 82 -2.37 -17.13 -7.88
C TRP A 82 -2.61 -15.79 -8.56
N LEU A 83 -1.56 -15.10 -8.99
CA LEU A 83 -1.66 -13.82 -9.68
C LEU A 83 -2.31 -13.94 -11.07
N THR A 84 -2.30 -15.13 -11.67
CA THR A 84 -2.82 -15.38 -13.03
C THR A 84 -3.95 -16.39 -13.06
N ASP A 85 -4.38 -16.91 -11.91
CA ASP A 85 -5.42 -17.94 -11.84
C ASP A 85 -6.79 -17.35 -12.15
N ARG A 86 -7.65 -18.21 -12.71
CA ARG A 86 -9.01 -17.87 -13.12
C ARG A 86 -10.03 -18.70 -12.37
N ASP A 87 -11.19 -18.15 -12.22
CA ASP A 87 -12.35 -18.86 -11.68
C ASP A 87 -13.04 -19.73 -12.75
N GLU A 88 -14.12 -20.38 -12.38
CA GLU A 88 -14.90 -21.26 -13.26
C GLU A 88 -15.57 -20.54 -14.45
N ASN A 89 -15.72 -19.20 -14.36
CA ASN A 89 -16.25 -18.38 -15.42
C ASN A 89 -15.15 -17.88 -16.38
N GLY A 90 -13.89 -18.13 -16.08
CA GLY A 90 -12.75 -17.66 -16.83
C GLY A 90 -12.26 -16.28 -16.45
N ASP A 91 -12.83 -15.67 -15.42
CA ASP A 91 -12.40 -14.37 -14.89
C ASP A 91 -11.21 -14.52 -13.96
N TYR A 92 -10.31 -13.54 -13.92
CA TYR A 92 -9.22 -13.55 -12.96
C TYR A 92 -9.76 -13.49 -11.52
N ARG A 93 -9.19 -14.32 -10.65
CA ARG A 93 -9.56 -14.33 -9.22
C ARG A 93 -9.18 -13.04 -8.51
N ILE A 94 -8.07 -12.43 -8.92
CA ILE A 94 -7.68 -11.06 -8.57
C ILE A 94 -7.96 -10.23 -9.83
N ALA A 95 -9.08 -9.51 -9.84
CA ALA A 95 -9.61 -8.92 -11.06
C ALA A 95 -8.69 -7.85 -11.67
N HIS A 96 -8.09 -7.00 -10.81
CA HIS A 96 -7.20 -5.92 -11.25
C HIS A 96 -5.99 -5.84 -10.35
N ILE A 97 -4.80 -5.66 -10.95
CA ILE A 97 -3.54 -5.47 -10.23
C ILE A 97 -2.92 -4.15 -10.67
N ILE A 98 -2.78 -3.23 -9.73
CA ILE A 98 -2.08 -1.95 -9.92
C ILE A 98 -0.75 -2.05 -9.18
N TYR A 99 0.33 -1.76 -9.87
CA TYR A 99 1.66 -1.83 -9.29
C TYR A 99 2.41 -0.51 -9.44
N SER A 100 2.87 0.03 -8.33
CA SER A 100 3.71 1.22 -8.30
C SER A 100 5.10 0.88 -7.77
N ASP A 101 6.13 1.16 -8.55
CA ASP A 101 7.52 0.93 -8.17
C ASP A 101 8.44 1.89 -8.90
N ALA A 102 9.59 2.17 -8.29
CA ALA A 102 10.68 2.93 -8.89
C ALA A 102 11.51 2.09 -9.88
N TYR A 103 11.33 0.77 -9.86
CA TYR A 103 12.08 -0.19 -10.67
C TYR A 103 11.12 -1.14 -11.41
N ALA A 104 11.54 -1.56 -12.60
CA ALA A 104 10.84 -2.60 -13.34
C ALA A 104 11.20 -3.98 -12.77
N SER A 105 10.56 -4.32 -11.65
CA SER A 105 10.71 -5.63 -10.99
C SER A 105 9.80 -6.68 -11.62
N GLU A 106 9.91 -7.94 -11.17
CA GLU A 106 9.15 -9.07 -11.73
C GLU A 106 7.63 -8.87 -11.62
N MET A 107 7.17 -8.12 -10.62
CA MET A 107 5.74 -7.85 -10.43
C MET A 107 5.11 -7.03 -11.57
N VAL A 108 5.90 -6.27 -12.32
CA VAL A 108 5.44 -5.52 -13.50
C VAL A 108 4.77 -6.44 -14.52
N ALA A 109 5.25 -7.68 -14.65
CA ALA A 109 4.69 -8.64 -15.62
C ALA A 109 3.28 -9.13 -15.27
N TYR A 110 2.82 -8.89 -14.05
CA TYR A 110 1.51 -9.32 -13.54
C TYR A 110 0.53 -8.16 -13.37
N ALA A 111 0.98 -6.93 -13.58
CA ALA A 111 0.15 -5.76 -13.36
C ALA A 111 -0.64 -5.38 -14.61
N ASP A 112 -1.92 -5.04 -14.41
CA ASP A 112 -2.78 -4.44 -15.44
C ASP A 112 -2.44 -2.96 -15.65
N LEU A 113 -2.01 -2.28 -14.58
CA LEU A 113 -1.57 -0.89 -14.61
C LEU A 113 -0.28 -0.74 -13.80
N VAL A 114 0.73 -0.18 -14.45
CA VAL A 114 2.00 0.18 -13.79
C VAL A 114 2.05 1.69 -13.62
N LEU A 115 2.30 2.13 -12.39
CA LEU A 115 2.49 3.53 -12.04
C LEU A 115 3.99 3.73 -11.71
N PRO A 116 4.78 4.30 -12.62
CA PRO A 116 6.19 4.57 -12.35
C PRO A 116 6.35 5.54 -11.17
N ASP A 117 7.04 5.09 -10.13
CA ASP A 117 7.33 5.90 -8.94
C ASP A 117 8.69 6.59 -9.06
N THR A 118 8.87 7.59 -8.24
CA THR A 118 10.15 8.25 -8.02
C THR A 118 11.08 7.37 -7.20
N THR A 119 12.37 7.49 -7.43
CA THR A 119 13.38 6.85 -6.58
C THR A 119 13.46 7.54 -5.21
N TYR A 120 14.13 6.90 -4.26
CA TYR A 120 14.37 7.47 -2.93
C TYR A 120 15.06 8.83 -2.93
N LEU A 121 15.83 9.14 -3.96
CA LEU A 121 16.54 10.41 -4.09
C LEU A 121 15.68 11.53 -4.71
N GLU A 122 14.57 11.17 -5.30
CA GLU A 122 13.72 12.08 -6.08
C GLU A 122 12.42 12.46 -5.38
N ARG A 123 12.18 11.97 -4.15
CA ARG A 123 10.89 12.21 -3.48
C ARG A 123 11.04 12.72 -2.05
N PHE A 124 10.03 13.41 -1.61
CA PHE A 124 9.77 13.58 -0.18
C PHE A 124 9.38 12.23 0.40
N ASP A 125 9.87 11.91 1.57
CA ASP A 125 9.54 10.68 2.26
C ASP A 125 9.44 10.94 3.75
N ALA A 126 8.54 10.26 4.42
CA ALA A 126 8.41 10.32 5.87
C ALA A 126 8.90 9.00 6.45
N ILE A 127 9.70 9.08 7.48
CA ILE A 127 10.09 7.92 8.28
C ILE A 127 9.26 7.93 9.55
N SER A 128 8.30 7.02 9.63
CA SER A 128 7.57 6.81 10.87
C SER A 128 8.48 6.15 11.90
N LEU A 129 8.56 6.73 13.08
CA LEU A 129 9.24 6.12 14.22
C LEU A 129 8.45 4.94 14.79
N LEU A 130 7.24 4.72 14.33
CA LEU A 130 6.34 3.66 14.78
C LEU A 130 6.78 2.27 14.35
N ASP A 131 7.54 2.16 13.28
CA ASP A 131 8.13 0.90 12.83
C ASP A 131 9.30 0.43 13.72
N ARG A 132 9.60 1.18 14.76
CA ARG A 132 10.67 0.85 15.69
C ARG A 132 10.10 0.35 17.02
N PRO A 133 10.51 -0.84 17.49
CA PRO A 133 9.98 -1.43 18.73
C PRO A 133 10.25 -0.61 20.00
N ILE A 134 11.08 0.42 19.92
CA ILE A 134 11.54 1.22 21.06
C ILE A 134 11.15 2.68 20.89
N SER A 135 10.17 2.98 20.04
CA SER A 135 9.71 4.35 19.87
C SER A 135 9.00 4.81 21.13
N ASP A 136 9.48 5.89 21.70
CA ASP A 136 8.72 6.65 22.66
C ASP A 136 7.61 7.38 21.91
N ALA A 137 6.37 7.04 22.21
CA ALA A 137 5.23 7.64 21.51
C ALA A 137 5.14 9.16 21.67
N ASP A 138 5.64 9.67 22.79
CA ASP A 138 5.66 11.11 23.05
C ASP A 138 6.78 11.84 22.27
N ALA A 139 7.80 11.09 21.85
CA ALA A 139 8.91 11.61 21.06
C ALA A 139 8.83 11.18 19.59
N ALA A 140 7.80 10.43 19.20
CA ALA A 140 7.61 9.99 17.83
C ALA A 140 7.23 11.20 16.97
N ALA A 141 8.21 11.74 16.27
CA ALA A 141 8.00 12.69 15.20
C ALA A 141 8.41 12.02 13.89
N ASP A 142 7.59 12.16 12.88
CA ASP A 142 7.98 11.75 11.55
C ASP A 142 9.09 12.66 11.04
N ALA A 143 10.19 12.06 10.61
CA ALA A 143 11.24 12.79 9.93
C ALA A 143 10.90 12.88 8.44
N ILE A 144 10.89 14.09 7.91
CA ILE A 144 10.69 14.31 6.48
C ILE A 144 12.06 14.39 5.80
N ARG A 145 12.29 13.51 4.84
CA ARG A 145 13.43 13.57 3.96
C ARG A 145 13.06 14.35 2.71
N HIS A 146 13.88 15.36 2.40
CA HIS A 146 13.76 16.12 1.18
C HIS A 146 14.42 15.38 0.01
N PRO A 147 13.91 15.53 -1.23
CA PRO A 147 14.56 15.00 -2.41
C PRO A 147 15.93 15.65 -2.62
N VAL A 148 16.86 14.86 -3.16
CA VAL A 148 18.18 15.33 -3.60
C VAL A 148 18.10 15.85 -5.02
N PHE A 149 17.24 15.22 -5.83
CA PHE A 149 16.99 15.59 -7.22
C PHE A 149 15.50 15.87 -7.40
N ASP A 150 15.19 16.90 -8.16
CA ASP A 150 13.82 17.17 -8.59
C ASP A 150 13.50 16.28 -9.82
N PRO A 151 12.56 15.35 -9.73
CA PRO A 151 12.18 14.49 -10.85
C PRO A 151 11.67 15.28 -12.06
N ALA A 152 11.07 16.45 -11.85
CA ALA A 152 10.60 17.33 -12.95
C ALA A 152 11.75 17.88 -13.81
N THR A 153 12.97 17.91 -13.28
CA THR A 153 14.15 18.35 -14.03
C THR A 153 14.85 17.21 -14.77
N GLN A 154 14.45 15.97 -14.49
CA GLN A 154 15.05 14.79 -15.09
C GLN A 154 14.40 14.49 -16.44
N ARG A 155 15.21 14.09 -17.40
CA ARG A 155 14.77 13.70 -18.73
C ARG A 155 15.17 12.25 -19.00
N ASP A 156 14.41 11.58 -19.86
CA ASP A 156 14.79 10.28 -20.39
C ASP A 156 15.92 10.42 -21.44
N ALA A 157 16.35 9.29 -21.99
CA ALA A 157 17.40 9.27 -23.02
C ALA A 157 17.02 10.05 -24.30
N ASP A 158 15.74 10.23 -24.56
CA ASP A 158 15.22 10.98 -25.71
C ASP A 158 14.98 12.46 -25.37
N GLY A 159 15.32 12.90 -24.16
CA GLY A 159 15.14 14.27 -23.68
C GLY A 159 13.71 14.64 -23.31
N ARG A 160 12.80 13.64 -23.20
CA ARG A 160 11.40 13.86 -22.80
C ARG A 160 11.30 13.95 -21.29
N GLU A 161 10.28 14.63 -20.82
CA GLU A 161 9.91 14.63 -19.42
C GLU A 161 9.57 13.19 -18.95
N ARG A 162 10.13 12.81 -17.81
CA ARG A 162 9.79 11.51 -17.20
C ARG A 162 8.38 11.56 -16.61
N ASP A 163 7.53 10.61 -16.97
CA ASP A 163 6.21 10.46 -16.37
C ASP A 163 6.31 9.57 -15.11
N VAL A 164 6.91 10.12 -14.07
CA VAL A 164 7.05 9.48 -12.76
C VAL A 164 6.43 10.37 -11.69
N ARG A 165 5.77 9.77 -10.72
CA ARG A 165 5.13 10.48 -9.61
C ARG A 165 5.32 9.71 -8.33
N GLY A 166 5.66 10.42 -7.24
CA GLY A 166 5.70 9.81 -5.93
C GLY A 166 4.35 9.19 -5.57
N PHE A 167 4.35 7.96 -5.08
CA PHE A 167 3.15 7.20 -4.77
C PHE A 167 2.19 7.93 -3.82
N GLN A 168 2.74 8.64 -2.82
CA GLN A 168 1.95 9.45 -1.89
C GLN A 168 1.16 10.54 -2.63
N SER A 169 1.78 11.17 -3.62
CA SER A 169 1.12 12.19 -4.45
C SER A 169 0.02 11.58 -5.33
N VAL A 170 0.24 10.36 -5.84
CA VAL A 170 -0.79 9.60 -6.57
C VAL A 170 -1.99 9.31 -5.67
N LEU A 171 -1.76 8.90 -4.41
CA LEU A 171 -2.84 8.64 -3.46
C LEU A 171 -3.62 9.92 -3.10
N ILE A 172 -2.94 11.05 -2.95
CA ILE A 172 -3.59 12.35 -2.71
C ILE A 172 -4.49 12.72 -3.89
N GLU A 173 -4.01 12.62 -5.11
CA GLU A 173 -4.79 12.91 -6.31
C GLU A 173 -5.97 11.95 -6.45
N LEU A 174 -5.75 10.66 -6.26
CA LEU A 174 -6.80 9.63 -6.30
C LEU A 174 -7.89 9.91 -5.25
N GLY A 175 -7.49 10.19 -4.03
CA GLY A 175 -8.43 10.51 -2.95
C GLY A 175 -9.23 11.79 -3.22
N ALA A 176 -8.60 12.81 -3.81
CA ALA A 176 -9.31 14.02 -4.22
C ALA A 176 -10.33 13.73 -5.34
N ARG A 177 -9.95 12.92 -6.34
CA ARG A 177 -10.88 12.50 -7.42
C ARG A 177 -12.06 11.66 -6.91
N LEU A 178 -11.83 10.88 -5.85
CA LEU A 178 -12.88 10.10 -5.19
C LEU A 178 -13.71 10.91 -4.18
N GLY A 179 -13.37 12.17 -3.96
CA GLY A 179 -14.07 13.03 -3.01
C GLY A 179 -13.89 12.62 -1.56
N LEU A 180 -12.76 11.98 -1.21
CA LEU A 180 -12.54 11.51 0.15
C LEU A 180 -12.41 12.66 1.14
N PRO A 181 -13.02 12.55 2.33
CA PRO A 181 -12.92 13.56 3.37
C PRO A 181 -11.45 13.88 3.73
N GLY A 182 -11.14 15.17 3.85
CA GLY A 182 -9.79 15.64 4.15
C GLY A 182 -8.88 15.79 2.91
N LEU A 183 -9.25 15.24 1.76
CA LEU A 183 -8.50 15.37 0.49
C LEU A 183 -9.17 16.34 -0.50
N VAL A 184 -10.39 16.78 -0.18
CA VAL A 184 -11.12 17.80 -0.94
C VAL A 184 -11.56 18.93 -0.04
N ASN A 185 -11.60 20.13 -0.59
CA ASN A 185 -12.18 21.31 0.03
C ASN A 185 -13.72 21.26 -0.03
N GLY A 186 -14.39 22.17 0.66
CA GLY A 186 -15.85 22.25 0.68
C GLY A 186 -16.48 22.57 -0.69
N ASP A 187 -15.71 23.09 -1.63
CA ASP A 187 -16.11 23.36 -3.02
C ASP A 187 -15.80 22.20 -3.98
N GLY A 188 -15.27 21.08 -3.47
CA GLY A 188 -14.89 19.90 -4.25
C GLY A 188 -13.53 19.99 -4.93
N SER A 189 -12.80 21.08 -4.77
CA SER A 189 -11.43 21.19 -5.29
C SER A 189 -10.45 20.36 -4.43
N PRO A 190 -9.33 19.87 -5.01
CA PRO A 190 -8.31 19.16 -4.25
C PRO A 190 -7.75 20.03 -3.11
N ALA A 191 -7.68 19.47 -1.90
CA ALA A 191 -7.11 20.14 -0.74
C ALA A 191 -5.58 20.24 -0.82
N TYR A 192 -4.94 19.29 -1.50
CA TYR A 192 -3.49 19.21 -1.66
C TYR A 192 -3.12 18.94 -3.12
N ARG A 193 -1.99 19.46 -3.55
CA ARG A 193 -1.46 19.20 -4.90
C ARG A 193 -0.60 17.95 -4.97
N ASN A 194 0.19 17.72 -3.95
CA ASN A 194 1.17 16.64 -3.86
C ASN A 194 1.52 16.41 -2.38
N TYR A 195 2.47 15.53 -2.15
CA TYR A 195 3.00 15.20 -0.82
C TYR A 195 4.21 16.10 -0.44
N ALA A 196 4.30 17.29 -0.87
CA ALA A 196 5.41 18.21 -0.55
C ALA A 196 4.96 19.30 0.43
#